data_7002979cc8dfb581983d827f23ae745d
#
_entry.id   7002979cc8dfb581983d827f23ae745d
#
_cell.length_a   1.000
_cell.length_b   1.000
_cell.length_c   1.000
_cell.angle_alpha   90.00
_cell.angle_beta   90.00
_cell.angle_gamma   90.00
#
_symmetry.space_group_name_H-M   'P 1'
#
loop_
_entity.id
_entity.type
_entity.pdbx_description
1 polymer ?
#
loop_
_entity_poly.entity_id
_entity_poly.type
_entity_poly.pdbx_seq_one_letter_code
_entity_poly.pdbx_strand_id
1 'polypeptide(L)'
;MPPLSVTAITAAILGLIFFRLSMNVIGYRRQHKVSLGSGGHDDLERAMRAQGNFAEYVPISLILMACLELNAAPWWLVAATGIALIVGRLLHAKGINEPPPNFALRVLGMKFTFFNLIALSALNLGWVGLRLLG
;
A
#
# COMPACT_ATOMS: atom_id res chain seq x y z
N MET A 1 -10.64 -11.99 -18.88
CA MET A 1 -11.05 -11.44 -17.58
C MET A 1 -11.69 -10.07 -17.83
N PRO A 2 -12.71 -9.67 -17.07
CA PRO A 2 -13.23 -8.31 -17.13
C PRO A 2 -12.12 -7.28 -16.91
N PRO A 3 -12.22 -6.07 -17.50
CA PRO A 3 -11.24 -5.02 -17.26
C PRO A 3 -11.17 -4.67 -15.77
N LEU A 4 -9.97 -4.36 -15.29
CA LEU A 4 -9.67 -4.02 -13.88
C LEU A 4 -9.87 -5.16 -12.86
N SER A 5 -9.99 -6.43 -13.28
CA SER A 5 -10.20 -7.54 -12.35
C SER A 5 -9.05 -7.69 -11.34
N VAL A 6 -7.81 -7.59 -11.81
CA VAL A 6 -6.63 -7.76 -10.95
C VAL A 6 -6.49 -6.56 -10.00
N THR A 7 -6.65 -5.35 -10.52
CA THR A 7 -6.62 -4.13 -9.69
C THR A 7 -7.76 -4.14 -8.67
N ALA A 8 -8.97 -4.55 -9.04
CA ALA A 8 -10.11 -4.62 -8.12
C ALA A 8 -9.87 -5.60 -6.96
N ILE A 9 -9.35 -6.80 -7.24
CA ILE A 9 -9.01 -7.78 -6.20
C ILE A 9 -7.92 -7.22 -5.28
N THR A 10 -6.87 -6.63 -5.84
CA THR A 10 -5.79 -6.02 -5.07
C THR A 10 -6.32 -4.88 -4.19
N ALA A 11 -7.16 -4.00 -4.74
CA ALA A 11 -7.77 -2.88 -4.03
C ALA A 11 -8.67 -3.37 -2.88
N ALA A 12 -9.46 -4.43 -3.10
CA ALA A 12 -10.30 -5.00 -2.06
C ALA A 12 -9.48 -5.55 -0.88
N ILE A 13 -8.41 -6.28 -1.15
CA ILE A 13 -7.50 -6.79 -0.11
C ILE A 13 -6.86 -5.63 0.66
N LEU A 14 -6.33 -4.63 -0.05
CA LEU A 14 -5.71 -3.45 0.55
C LEU A 14 -6.73 -2.61 1.34
N GLY A 15 -7.98 -2.53 0.88
CA GLY A 15 -9.08 -1.89 1.61
C GLY A 15 -9.36 -2.54 2.96
N LEU A 16 -9.36 -3.87 3.03
CA LEU A 16 -9.51 -4.61 4.29
C LEU A 16 -8.32 -4.38 5.23
N ILE A 17 -7.10 -4.34 4.69
CA ILE A 17 -5.90 -4.01 5.49
C ILE A 17 -6.01 -2.58 6.03
N PHE A 18 -6.39 -1.62 5.19
CA PHE A 18 -6.56 -0.23 5.62
C PHE A 18 -7.64 -0.07 6.69
N PHE A 19 -8.78 -0.78 6.53
CA PHE A 19 -9.81 -0.83 7.55
C PHE A 19 -9.24 -1.33 8.89
N ARG A 20 -8.46 -2.41 8.88
CA ARG A 20 -7.82 -2.95 10.08
C ARG A 20 -6.88 -1.94 10.73
N LEU A 21 -6.06 -1.25 9.94
CA LEU A 21 -5.15 -0.21 10.45
C LEU A 21 -5.93 0.97 11.06
N SER A 22 -7.04 1.37 10.44
CA SER A 22 -7.90 2.43 10.93
C SER A 22 -8.58 2.06 12.26
N MET A 23 -9.06 0.82 12.37
CA MET A 23 -9.64 0.32 13.61
C MET A 23 -8.62 0.25 14.74
N ASN A 24 -7.35 -0.04 14.43
CA ASN A 24 -6.26 -0.04 15.39
C ASN A 24 -6.04 1.38 15.98
N VAL A 25 -6.01 2.40 15.12
CA VAL A 25 -5.92 3.80 15.57
C VAL A 25 -7.10 4.18 16.45
N ILE A 26 -8.32 3.84 16.04
CA ILE A 26 -9.52 4.13 16.83
C ILE A 26 -9.48 3.43 18.19
N GLY A 27 -9.00 2.18 18.23
CA GLY A 27 -8.83 1.41 19.46
C GLY A 27 -7.91 2.12 20.47
N TYR A 28 -6.73 2.54 20.05
CA TYR A 28 -5.79 3.26 20.90
C TYR A 28 -6.31 4.65 21.31
N ARG A 29 -7.01 5.38 20.42
CA ARG A 29 -7.64 6.65 20.76
C ARG A 29 -8.64 6.51 21.89
N ARG A 30 -9.46 5.47 21.83
CA ARG A 30 -10.45 5.16 22.89
C ARG A 30 -9.75 4.77 24.20
N GLN A 31 -8.73 3.93 24.12
CA GLN A 31 -7.98 3.47 25.29
C GLN A 31 -7.30 4.63 26.02
N HIS A 32 -6.67 5.54 25.29
CA HIS A 32 -5.94 6.67 25.86
C HIS A 32 -6.81 7.94 26.03
N LYS A 33 -8.07 7.92 25.57
CA LYS A 33 -9.00 9.07 25.59
C LYS A 33 -8.42 10.29 24.84
N VAL A 34 -7.75 10.05 23.71
CA VAL A 34 -7.10 11.08 22.87
C VAL A 34 -7.93 11.27 21.58
N SER A 35 -8.50 12.46 21.39
CA SER A 35 -9.28 12.79 20.19
C SER A 35 -8.42 13.23 19.00
N LEU A 36 -7.33 13.98 19.25
CA LEU A 36 -6.43 14.53 18.24
C LEU A 36 -4.97 14.29 18.62
N GLY A 37 -4.11 14.11 17.60
CA GLY A 37 -2.70 13.81 17.82
C GLY A 37 -2.49 12.45 18.49
N SER A 38 -1.33 12.22 19.06
CA SER A 38 -1.00 10.99 19.79
C SER A 38 -1.08 11.12 21.30
N GLY A 39 -1.19 12.35 21.81
CA GLY A 39 -1.19 12.64 23.24
C GLY A 39 0.09 12.17 23.97
N GLY A 40 1.18 11.95 23.23
CA GLY A 40 2.44 11.41 23.77
C GLY A 40 2.45 9.89 23.93
N HIS A 41 1.45 9.17 23.41
CA HIS A 41 1.37 7.71 23.48
C HIS A 41 2.04 7.06 22.25
N ASP A 42 3.13 6.36 22.45
CA ASP A 42 3.95 5.75 21.39
C ASP A 42 3.20 4.70 20.57
N ASP A 43 2.34 3.92 21.20
CA ASP A 43 1.50 2.91 20.52
C ASP A 43 0.51 3.56 19.55
N LEU A 44 -0.16 4.64 19.97
CA LEU A 44 -1.03 5.43 19.12
C LEU A 44 -0.24 6.12 18.00
N GLU A 45 0.93 6.69 18.29
CA GLU A 45 1.80 7.31 17.29
C GLU A 45 2.20 6.29 16.20
N ARG A 46 2.64 5.09 16.60
CA ARG A 46 2.96 4.01 15.66
C ARG A 46 1.77 3.59 14.81
N ALA A 47 0.59 3.43 15.41
CA ALA A 47 -0.63 3.08 14.69
C ALA A 47 -1.03 4.15 13.67
N MET A 48 -0.94 5.43 14.05
CA MET A 48 -1.19 6.57 13.16
C MET A 48 -0.20 6.61 11.99
N ARG A 49 1.09 6.36 12.26
CA ARG A 49 2.12 6.33 11.21
C ARG A 49 1.94 5.14 10.27
N ALA A 50 1.52 3.97 10.76
CA ALA A 50 1.21 2.82 9.91
C ALA A 50 0.04 3.11 8.97
N GLN A 51 -1.04 3.67 9.49
CA GLN A 51 -2.22 4.05 8.71
C GLN A 51 -1.90 5.16 7.71
N GLY A 52 -1.24 6.24 8.15
CA GLY A 52 -0.90 7.38 7.31
C GLY A 52 0.02 6.99 6.15
N ASN A 53 1.06 6.23 6.41
CA ASN A 53 1.98 5.74 5.39
C ASN A 53 1.27 4.83 4.36
N PHE A 54 0.31 4.02 4.79
CA PHE A 54 -0.53 3.25 3.89
C PHE A 54 -1.33 4.16 2.95
N ALA A 55 -2.00 5.17 3.51
CA ALA A 55 -2.82 6.11 2.77
C ALA A 55 -2.00 6.99 1.79
N GLU A 56 -0.73 7.23 2.08
CA GLU A 56 0.17 8.00 1.22
C GLU A 56 0.56 7.25 -0.07
N TYR A 57 0.81 5.94 -0.01
CA TYR A 57 1.41 5.20 -1.13
C TYR A 57 0.45 4.28 -1.88
N VAL A 58 -0.58 3.76 -1.23
CA VAL A 58 -1.49 2.80 -1.85
C VAL A 58 -2.36 3.41 -2.96
N PRO A 59 -2.97 4.60 -2.81
CA PRO A 59 -3.84 5.15 -3.84
C PRO A 59 -3.13 5.36 -5.17
N ILE A 60 -1.95 5.98 -5.18
CA ILE A 60 -1.20 6.20 -6.43
C ILE A 60 -0.75 4.87 -7.07
N SER A 61 -0.37 3.88 -6.27
CA SER A 61 -0.01 2.56 -6.77
C SER A 61 -1.19 1.86 -7.44
N LEU A 62 -2.40 1.94 -6.86
CA LEU A 62 -3.61 1.38 -7.45
C LEU A 62 -4.03 2.11 -8.74
N ILE A 63 -3.86 3.42 -8.80
CA ILE A 63 -4.10 4.20 -10.03
C ILE A 63 -3.16 3.73 -11.15
N LEU A 64 -1.87 3.58 -10.87
CA LEU A 64 -0.89 3.11 -11.83
C LEU A 64 -1.16 1.67 -12.28
N MET A 65 -1.59 0.79 -11.36
CA MET A 65 -2.04 -0.58 -11.70
C MET A 65 -3.24 -0.55 -12.63
N ALA A 66 -4.25 0.27 -12.31
CA ALA A 66 -5.44 0.42 -13.14
C ALA A 66 -5.11 0.93 -14.55
N CYS A 67 -4.23 1.93 -14.65
CA CYS A 67 -3.77 2.43 -15.95
C CYS A 67 -3.07 1.33 -16.75
N LEU A 68 -2.21 0.55 -16.13
CA LEU A 68 -1.48 -0.54 -16.77
C LEU A 68 -2.46 -1.64 -17.26
N GLU A 69 -3.43 -2.02 -16.43
CA GLU A 69 -4.42 -3.05 -16.75
C GLU A 69 -5.38 -2.58 -17.88
N LEU A 70 -5.85 -1.34 -17.82
CA LEU A 70 -6.68 -0.74 -18.88
C LEU A 70 -5.95 -0.63 -20.23
N ASN A 71 -4.64 -0.47 -20.20
CA ASN A 71 -3.80 -0.50 -21.39
C ASN A 71 -3.46 -1.93 -21.85
N ALA A 72 -4.22 -2.93 -21.40
CA ALA A 72 -4.12 -4.33 -21.80
C ALA A 72 -2.71 -4.94 -21.57
N ALA A 73 -2.04 -4.53 -20.51
CA ALA A 73 -0.86 -5.25 -20.04
C ALA A 73 -1.23 -6.68 -19.61
N PRO A 74 -0.33 -7.65 -19.70
CA PRO A 74 -0.60 -9.01 -19.28
C PRO A 74 -1.04 -9.07 -17.82
N TRP A 75 -2.11 -9.79 -17.53
CA TRP A 75 -2.70 -9.88 -16.19
C TRP A 75 -1.70 -10.32 -15.11
N TRP A 76 -0.79 -11.24 -15.45
CA TRP A 76 0.24 -11.74 -14.52
C TRP A 76 1.23 -10.64 -14.10
N LEU A 77 1.52 -9.68 -15.01
CA LEU A 77 2.40 -8.55 -14.72
C LEU A 77 1.73 -7.61 -13.72
N VAL A 78 0.44 -7.30 -13.94
CA VAL A 78 -0.35 -6.48 -13.00
C VAL A 78 -0.50 -7.18 -11.65
N ALA A 79 -0.74 -8.51 -11.66
CA ALA A 79 -0.83 -9.30 -10.43
C ALA A 79 0.47 -9.32 -9.64
N ALA A 80 1.62 -9.42 -10.30
CA ALA A 80 2.93 -9.36 -9.63
C ALA A 80 3.13 -8.03 -8.89
N THR A 81 2.77 -6.90 -9.52
CA THR A 81 2.84 -5.58 -8.85
C THR A 81 1.86 -5.47 -7.67
N GLY A 82 0.67 -6.04 -7.81
CA GLY A 82 -0.33 -6.08 -6.73
C GLY A 82 0.16 -6.89 -5.51
N ILE A 83 0.73 -8.07 -5.76
CA ILE A 83 1.31 -8.92 -4.71
C ILE A 83 2.46 -8.20 -4.01
N ALA A 84 3.37 -7.58 -4.77
CA ALA A 84 4.48 -6.82 -4.21
C ALA A 84 3.99 -5.66 -3.32
N LEU A 85 2.94 -4.97 -3.74
CA LEU A 85 2.33 -3.90 -2.95
C LEU A 85 1.72 -4.42 -1.65
N ILE A 86 0.93 -5.49 -1.69
CA ILE A 86 0.31 -6.10 -0.51
C ILE A 86 1.39 -6.56 0.48
N VAL A 87 2.39 -7.30 0.01
CA VAL A 87 3.50 -7.76 0.85
C VAL A 87 4.24 -6.58 1.48
N GLY A 88 4.56 -5.56 0.69
CA GLY A 88 5.22 -4.37 1.19
C GLY A 88 4.43 -3.66 2.31
N ARG A 89 3.12 -3.57 2.15
CA ARG A 89 2.25 -2.92 3.15
C ARG A 89 2.10 -3.74 4.42
N LEU A 90 2.00 -5.06 4.31
CA LEU A 90 1.93 -5.96 5.47
C LEU A 90 3.25 -5.93 6.27
N LEU A 91 4.39 -6.01 5.60
CA LEU A 91 5.71 -5.95 6.25
C LEU A 91 5.92 -4.61 6.96
N HIS A 92 5.58 -3.50 6.30
CA HIS A 92 5.70 -2.18 6.88
C HIS A 92 4.81 -2.00 8.13
N ALA A 93 3.54 -2.37 8.01
CA ALA A 93 2.59 -2.26 9.12
C ALA A 93 2.99 -3.13 10.31
N LYS A 94 3.45 -4.35 10.05
CA LYS A 94 3.97 -5.24 11.10
C LYS A 94 5.20 -4.62 11.76
N GLY A 95 6.18 -4.18 10.98
CA GLY A 95 7.43 -3.63 11.49
C GLY A 95 7.27 -2.38 12.34
N ILE A 96 6.28 -1.54 12.07
CA ILE A 96 6.04 -0.30 12.83
C ILE A 96 5.18 -0.54 14.09
N ASN A 97 4.22 -1.47 14.04
CA ASN A 97 3.29 -1.73 15.13
C ASN A 97 3.83 -2.72 16.20
N GLU A 98 4.85 -3.49 15.89
CA GLU A 98 5.43 -4.48 16.80
C GLU A 98 6.20 -3.77 17.93
N PRO A 99 5.94 -4.06 19.21
CA PRO A 99 6.72 -3.54 20.33
C PRO A 99 7.85 -4.53 20.73
N PRO A 100 9.15 -4.15 20.67
CA PRO A 100 9.70 -2.92 20.11
C PRO A 100 9.59 -2.90 18.57
N PRO A 101 9.52 -1.71 17.92
CA PRO A 101 9.41 -1.63 16.48
C PRO A 101 10.54 -2.37 15.75
N ASN A 102 10.17 -3.20 14.78
CA ASN A 102 11.15 -3.91 13.95
C ASN A 102 11.54 -3.03 12.75
N PHE A 103 12.65 -2.33 12.88
CA PHE A 103 13.13 -1.41 11.86
C PHE A 103 13.45 -2.11 10.53
N ALA A 104 14.01 -3.33 10.57
CA ALA A 104 14.35 -4.09 9.37
C ALA A 104 13.10 -4.44 8.54
N LEU A 105 12.03 -4.92 9.16
CA LEU A 105 10.76 -5.20 8.48
C LEU A 105 10.12 -3.93 7.94
N ARG A 106 10.17 -2.83 8.69
CA ARG A 106 9.66 -1.53 8.26
C ARG A 106 10.36 -1.05 7.00
N VAL A 107 11.70 -1.08 6.99
CA VAL A 107 12.51 -0.67 5.83
C VAL A 107 12.28 -1.61 4.64
N LEU A 108 12.21 -2.92 4.87
CA LEU A 108 11.94 -3.89 3.81
C LEU A 108 10.56 -3.63 3.16
N GLY A 109 9.53 -3.39 3.95
CA GLY A 109 8.22 -3.02 3.44
C GLY A 109 8.22 -1.75 2.60
N MET A 110 8.99 -0.74 3.01
CA MET A 110 9.16 0.49 2.22
C MET A 110 9.93 0.25 0.91
N LYS A 111 10.97 -0.59 0.94
CA LYS A 111 11.70 -0.98 -0.29
C LYS A 111 10.75 -1.64 -1.30
N PHE A 112 9.95 -2.61 -0.88
CA PHE A 112 8.93 -3.22 -1.74
C PHE A 112 7.99 -2.18 -2.35
N THR A 113 7.51 -1.23 -1.54
CA THR A 113 6.61 -0.18 -2.00
C THR A 113 7.26 0.75 -3.00
N PHE A 114 8.46 1.25 -2.74
CA PHE A 114 9.15 2.18 -3.63
C PHE A 114 9.60 1.52 -4.93
N PHE A 115 10.18 0.32 -4.87
CA PHE A 115 10.53 -0.41 -6.08
C PHE A 115 9.30 -0.72 -6.93
N ASN A 116 8.18 -1.10 -6.30
CA ASN A 116 6.94 -1.33 -7.01
C ASN A 116 6.38 -0.04 -7.65
N LEU A 117 6.46 1.09 -6.96
CA LEU A 117 6.02 2.38 -7.49
C LEU A 117 6.86 2.80 -8.71
N ILE A 118 8.18 2.66 -8.63
CA ILE A 118 9.08 2.92 -9.76
C ILE A 118 8.79 1.98 -10.92
N ALA A 119 8.62 0.68 -10.65
CA ALA A 119 8.31 -0.32 -11.65
C ALA A 119 6.97 -0.03 -12.35
N LEU A 120 5.92 0.27 -11.61
CA LEU A 120 4.61 0.65 -12.15
C LEU A 120 4.70 1.90 -13.02
N SER A 121 5.46 2.91 -12.59
CA SER A 121 5.66 4.14 -13.36
C SER A 121 6.40 3.86 -14.67
N ALA A 122 7.50 3.12 -14.61
CA ALA A 122 8.29 2.75 -15.80
C ALA A 122 7.49 1.86 -16.76
N LEU A 123 6.73 0.89 -16.24
CA LEU A 123 5.87 0.02 -17.06
C LEU A 123 4.78 0.82 -17.78
N ASN A 124 4.13 1.75 -17.11
CA ASN A 124 3.12 2.61 -17.75
C ASN A 124 3.74 3.47 -18.85
N LEU A 125 4.86 4.13 -18.59
CA LEU A 125 5.55 4.95 -19.59
C LEU A 125 6.00 4.11 -20.80
N GLY A 126 6.61 2.95 -20.56
CA GLY A 126 7.06 2.06 -21.62
C GLY A 126 5.90 1.46 -22.41
N TRP A 127 4.85 1.02 -21.73
CA TRP A 127 3.69 0.39 -22.39
C TRP A 127 2.91 1.34 -23.28
N VAL A 128 2.66 2.56 -22.80
CA VAL A 128 2.00 3.60 -23.58
C VAL A 128 2.92 4.08 -24.71
N GLY A 129 4.21 4.27 -24.43
CA GLY A 129 5.19 4.66 -25.45
C GLY A 129 5.26 3.70 -26.61
N LEU A 130 5.30 2.39 -26.37
CA LEU A 130 5.28 1.36 -27.42
C LEU A 130 4.01 1.39 -28.25
N ARG A 131 2.84 1.68 -27.64
CA ARG A 131 1.57 1.77 -28.35
C ARG A 131 1.41 3.03 -29.18
N LEU A 132 2.07 4.12 -28.81
CA LEU A 132 2.06 5.36 -29.58
C LEU A 132 3.00 5.32 -30.79
N LEU A 133 4.00 4.45 -30.75
CA LEU A 133 5.01 4.31 -31.80
C LEU A 133 4.71 3.19 -32.79
N GLY A 134 3.81 2.27 -32.49
CA GLY A 134 3.40 1.13 -33.33
C GLY A 134 2.00 1.23 -33.81
#